data_60395184dcb33263846789a0b78fd1aa
#
_entry.id   60395184dcb33263846789a0b78fd1aa
#
_cell.length_a   1.000
_cell.length_b   1.000
_cell.length_c   1.000
_cell.angle_alpha   90.00
_cell.angle_beta   90.00
_cell.angle_gamma   90.00
#
_symmetry.space_group_name_H-M   'P 1'
#
loop_
_entity.id
_entity.type
_entity.pdbx_description
1 polymer ?
#
loop_
_entity_poly.entity_id
_entity_poly.type
_entity_poly.pdbx_seq_one_letter_code
_entity_poly.pdbx_strand_id
1 'polypeptide(L)'
;MKIFKSAFVLILSLFFFNAYAAKVETDLEKISYTLGVVFGENVNRQGMELDTPAFLQAIEDVLSSSELKISKDDMQVIMQEFQKAEQDRQNNQASTNKANGENYLAENKTKEGFTETVSGLQYKVITAGTGEKPSSNSKVLVHYRGTLIDGTEFDSSYARGEPVELAANQVIKGWQETLPLMTTGSKWQIVVPSDLGYGARGAGGAIGPNATLLFDIELIEIIK
;
A
#
# COMPACT_ATOMS: atom_id res chain seq x y z
N MET A 1 25.68 -15.85 -77.74
CA MET A 1 25.51 -16.50 -76.43
C MET A 1 25.31 -15.40 -75.42
N LYS A 2 24.03 -15.06 -75.13
CA LYS A 2 23.63 -13.97 -74.22
C LYS A 2 23.28 -14.57 -72.87
N ILE A 3 24.05 -14.19 -71.84
CA ILE A 3 23.84 -14.62 -70.44
C ILE A 3 22.83 -13.67 -69.82
N PHE A 4 21.64 -14.19 -69.48
CA PHE A 4 20.64 -13.47 -68.69
C PHE A 4 21.05 -13.56 -67.20
N LYS A 5 21.34 -12.41 -66.58
CA LYS A 5 21.47 -12.30 -65.15
C LYS A 5 20.09 -12.00 -64.55
N SER A 6 19.43 -12.96 -63.93
CA SER A 6 18.25 -12.74 -63.09
C SER A 6 18.66 -12.08 -61.78
N ALA A 7 18.23 -10.83 -61.60
CA ALA A 7 18.30 -10.17 -60.31
C ALA A 7 17.10 -10.61 -59.46
N PHE A 8 17.38 -11.34 -58.38
CA PHE A 8 16.41 -11.75 -57.36
C PHE A 8 16.25 -10.54 -56.43
N VAL A 9 15.15 -9.78 -56.56
CA VAL A 9 14.81 -8.70 -55.68
C VAL A 9 14.14 -9.32 -54.46
N LEU A 10 14.89 -9.37 -53.32
CA LEU A 10 14.39 -9.77 -52.02
C LEU A 10 13.56 -8.61 -51.45
N ILE A 11 12.25 -8.68 -51.56
CA ILE A 11 11.35 -7.70 -50.89
C ILE A 11 11.33 -8.10 -49.41
N LEU A 12 12.13 -7.40 -48.61
CA LEU A 12 12.09 -7.46 -47.16
C LEU A 12 10.87 -6.64 -46.67
N SER A 13 9.73 -7.30 -46.54
CA SER A 13 8.55 -6.68 -45.92
C SER A 13 8.82 -6.45 -44.42
N LEU A 14 9.26 -5.25 -44.09
CA LEU A 14 9.29 -4.76 -42.70
C LEU A 14 7.84 -4.64 -42.21
N PHE A 15 7.37 -5.63 -41.49
CA PHE A 15 6.19 -5.51 -40.63
C PHE A 15 6.50 -4.54 -39.51
N PHE A 16 6.20 -3.26 -39.69
CA PHE A 16 6.09 -2.33 -38.60
C PHE A 16 4.87 -2.76 -37.77
N PHE A 17 5.08 -3.39 -36.63
CA PHE A 17 4.09 -3.46 -35.58
C PHE A 17 3.88 -2.03 -35.06
N ASN A 18 2.95 -1.31 -35.68
CA ASN A 18 2.38 -0.13 -35.06
C ASN A 18 1.57 -0.63 -33.86
N ALA A 19 2.14 -0.49 -32.65
CA ALA A 19 1.36 -0.53 -31.43
C ALA A 19 0.37 0.66 -31.47
N TYR A 20 -0.79 0.44 -32.07
CA TYR A 20 -1.89 1.39 -31.97
C TYR A 20 -2.28 1.43 -30.48
N ALA A 21 -2.04 2.54 -29.81
CA ALA A 21 -2.69 2.81 -28.54
C ALA A 21 -4.21 2.65 -28.78
N ALA A 22 -4.84 1.74 -28.06
CA ALA A 22 -6.27 1.48 -28.22
C ALA A 22 -7.02 2.79 -27.96
N LYS A 23 -7.85 3.22 -28.92
CA LYS A 23 -8.78 4.32 -28.70
C LYS A 23 -9.85 3.84 -27.72
N VAL A 24 -10.21 4.70 -26.76
CA VAL A 24 -11.23 4.41 -25.75
C VAL A 24 -12.40 5.36 -25.99
N GLU A 25 -13.19 5.07 -26.99
CA GLU A 25 -14.28 5.95 -27.49
C GLU A 25 -15.66 5.36 -27.22
N THR A 26 -15.86 4.07 -27.49
CA THR A 26 -17.15 3.37 -27.28
C THR A 26 -17.36 2.99 -25.82
N ASP A 27 -18.61 2.76 -25.41
CA ASP A 27 -18.94 2.36 -24.06
C ASP A 27 -18.31 1.00 -23.68
N LEU A 28 -18.23 0.07 -24.64
CA LEU A 28 -17.57 -1.22 -24.43
C LEU A 28 -16.06 -1.05 -24.20
N GLU A 29 -15.39 -0.21 -24.96
CA GLU A 29 -13.96 0.11 -24.79
C GLU A 29 -13.71 0.78 -23.43
N LYS A 30 -14.57 1.72 -23.02
CA LYS A 30 -14.48 2.38 -21.71
C LYS A 30 -14.64 1.39 -20.57
N ILE A 31 -15.63 0.49 -20.64
CA ILE A 31 -15.84 -0.56 -19.63
C ILE A 31 -14.61 -1.49 -19.59
N SER A 32 -14.14 -1.96 -20.74
CA SER A 32 -12.98 -2.87 -20.81
C SER A 32 -11.72 -2.22 -20.26
N TYR A 33 -11.44 -0.97 -20.60
CA TYR A 33 -10.32 -0.21 -20.07
C TYR A 33 -10.44 0.00 -18.56
N THR A 34 -11.64 0.34 -18.06
CA THR A 34 -11.89 0.51 -16.62
C THR A 34 -11.63 -0.78 -15.86
N LEU A 35 -12.06 -1.93 -16.37
CA LEU A 35 -11.76 -3.24 -15.76
C LEU A 35 -10.25 -3.51 -15.71
N GLY A 36 -9.52 -3.17 -16.77
CA GLY A 36 -8.07 -3.25 -16.82
C GLY A 36 -7.38 -2.35 -15.78
N VAL A 37 -7.87 -1.10 -15.62
CA VAL A 37 -7.36 -0.17 -14.61
C VAL A 37 -7.57 -0.73 -13.20
N VAL A 38 -8.79 -1.16 -12.86
CA VAL A 38 -9.12 -1.73 -11.54
C VAL A 38 -8.24 -2.95 -11.23
N PHE A 39 -8.04 -3.83 -12.23
CA PHE A 39 -7.16 -4.99 -12.06
C PHE A 39 -5.69 -4.57 -11.86
N GLY A 40 -5.18 -3.66 -12.70
CA GLY A 40 -3.81 -3.17 -12.62
C GLY A 40 -3.51 -2.46 -11.29
N GLU A 41 -4.44 -1.62 -10.81
CA GLU A 41 -4.33 -0.99 -9.49
C GLU A 41 -4.27 -2.02 -8.35
N ASN A 42 -5.04 -3.11 -8.47
CA ASN A 42 -5.03 -4.18 -7.47
C ASN A 42 -3.69 -4.94 -7.46
N VAL A 43 -3.16 -5.30 -8.63
CA VAL A 43 -1.84 -5.92 -8.80
C VAL A 43 -0.75 -5.02 -8.21
N ASN A 44 -0.76 -3.73 -8.57
CA ASN A 44 0.20 -2.75 -8.09
C ASN A 44 0.14 -2.58 -6.56
N ARG A 45 -1.06 -2.50 -5.99
CA ARG A 45 -1.29 -2.37 -4.54
C ARG A 45 -0.78 -3.58 -3.76
N GLN A 46 -0.84 -4.77 -4.36
CA GLN A 46 -0.30 -6.00 -3.76
C GLN A 46 1.22 -6.14 -3.96
N GLY A 47 1.86 -5.26 -4.73
CA GLY A 47 3.26 -5.36 -5.09
C GLY A 47 3.59 -6.62 -5.90
N MET A 48 2.62 -7.13 -6.67
CA MET A 48 2.77 -8.31 -7.49
C MET A 48 3.44 -7.95 -8.82
N GLU A 49 4.52 -8.65 -9.16
CA GLU A 49 5.10 -8.57 -10.50
C GLU A 49 4.28 -9.41 -11.48
N LEU A 50 3.93 -8.83 -12.62
CA LEU A 50 3.11 -9.45 -13.65
C LEU A 50 3.77 -9.28 -15.02
N ASP A 51 3.99 -10.40 -15.73
CA ASP A 51 4.32 -10.37 -17.15
C ASP A 51 3.05 -10.01 -17.94
N THR A 52 2.90 -8.73 -18.27
CA THR A 52 1.72 -8.20 -18.94
C THR A 52 1.44 -8.88 -20.29
N PRO A 53 2.42 -9.14 -21.18
CA PRO A 53 2.19 -9.88 -22.43
C PRO A 53 1.63 -11.27 -22.20
N ALA A 54 2.19 -12.06 -21.28
CA ALA A 54 1.71 -13.41 -20.98
C ALA A 54 0.30 -13.39 -20.38
N PHE A 55 0.02 -12.42 -19.50
CA PHE A 55 -1.30 -12.25 -18.92
C PHE A 55 -2.38 -11.90 -19.94
N LEU A 56 -2.11 -10.97 -20.85
CA LEU A 56 -3.04 -10.59 -21.91
C LEU A 56 -3.27 -11.76 -22.90
N GLN A 57 -2.21 -12.50 -23.23
CA GLN A 57 -2.34 -13.68 -24.07
C GLN A 57 -3.24 -14.75 -23.42
N ALA A 58 -3.12 -14.97 -22.11
CA ALA A 58 -3.98 -15.93 -21.42
C ALA A 58 -5.45 -15.51 -21.44
N ILE A 59 -5.75 -14.21 -21.31
CA ILE A 59 -7.12 -13.67 -21.46
C ILE A 59 -7.63 -13.93 -22.86
N GLU A 60 -6.84 -13.64 -23.89
CA GLU A 60 -7.19 -13.85 -25.30
C GLU A 60 -7.47 -15.32 -25.60
N ASP A 61 -6.59 -16.22 -25.14
CA ASP A 61 -6.73 -17.67 -25.33
C ASP A 61 -8.06 -18.19 -24.70
N VAL A 62 -8.42 -17.70 -23.50
CA VAL A 62 -9.69 -18.07 -22.83
C VAL A 62 -10.90 -17.51 -23.57
N LEU A 63 -10.91 -16.23 -23.96
CA LEU A 63 -12.05 -15.58 -24.63
C LEU A 63 -12.30 -16.14 -26.04
N SER A 64 -11.25 -16.56 -26.73
CA SER A 64 -11.34 -17.19 -28.05
C SER A 64 -11.55 -18.72 -28.02
N SER A 65 -11.61 -19.32 -26.81
CA SER A 65 -11.67 -20.78 -26.64
C SER A 65 -10.49 -21.52 -27.30
N SER A 66 -9.33 -20.87 -27.33
CA SER A 66 -8.10 -21.46 -27.86
C SER A 66 -7.50 -22.47 -26.88
N GLU A 67 -6.59 -23.31 -27.35
CA GLU A 67 -5.83 -24.22 -26.49
C GLU A 67 -4.91 -23.42 -25.56
N LEU A 68 -5.00 -23.72 -24.27
CA LEU A 68 -4.17 -23.08 -23.26
C LEU A 68 -2.72 -23.55 -23.34
N LYS A 69 -1.76 -22.65 -23.18
CA LYS A 69 -0.32 -22.94 -23.29
C LYS A 69 0.25 -23.72 -22.10
N ILE A 70 -0.50 -23.79 -21.01
CA ILE A 70 -0.15 -24.50 -19.78
C ILE A 70 -1.32 -25.41 -19.42
N SER A 71 -1.05 -26.67 -19.06
CA SER A 71 -2.10 -27.60 -18.65
C SER A 71 -2.76 -27.18 -17.34
N LYS A 72 -4.00 -27.61 -17.10
CA LYS A 72 -4.69 -27.29 -15.84
C LYS A 72 -3.97 -27.85 -14.63
N ASP A 73 -3.35 -29.02 -14.77
CA ASP A 73 -2.59 -29.65 -13.68
C ASP A 73 -1.32 -28.86 -13.37
N ASP A 74 -0.58 -28.43 -14.40
CA ASP A 74 0.59 -27.56 -14.21
C ASP A 74 0.20 -26.20 -13.61
N MET A 75 -0.91 -25.59 -14.06
CA MET A 75 -1.42 -24.35 -13.46
C MET A 75 -1.70 -24.52 -11.96
N GLN A 76 -2.26 -25.66 -11.56
CA GLN A 76 -2.54 -25.93 -10.15
C GLN A 76 -1.24 -26.02 -9.35
N VAL A 77 -0.21 -26.70 -9.86
CA VAL A 77 1.10 -26.80 -9.22
C VAL A 77 1.74 -25.41 -9.10
N ILE A 78 1.78 -24.64 -10.20
CA ILE A 78 2.33 -23.26 -10.22
C ILE A 78 1.64 -22.39 -9.20
N MET A 79 0.29 -22.44 -9.12
CA MET A 79 -0.46 -21.64 -8.15
C MET A 79 -0.20 -22.04 -6.69
N GLN A 80 0.00 -23.32 -6.42
CA GLN A 80 0.37 -23.80 -5.07
C GLN A 80 1.77 -23.31 -4.68
N GLU A 81 2.73 -23.40 -5.59
CA GLU A 81 4.10 -22.90 -5.36
C GLU A 81 4.11 -21.39 -5.16
N PHE A 82 3.37 -20.65 -5.97
CA PHE A 82 3.22 -19.21 -5.83
C PHE A 82 2.60 -18.82 -4.47
N GLN A 83 1.51 -19.48 -4.07
CA GLN A 83 0.86 -19.23 -2.78
C GLN A 83 1.81 -19.52 -1.61
N LYS A 84 2.58 -20.60 -1.69
CA LYS A 84 3.57 -20.95 -0.68
C LYS A 84 4.68 -19.88 -0.60
N ALA A 85 5.23 -19.49 -1.74
CA ALA A 85 6.26 -18.45 -1.79
C ALA A 85 5.78 -17.11 -1.20
N GLU A 86 4.54 -16.71 -1.52
CA GLU A 86 3.91 -15.51 -0.94
C GLU A 86 3.72 -15.61 0.58
N GLN A 87 3.27 -16.77 1.06
CA GLN A 87 3.13 -17.01 2.50
C GLN A 87 4.48 -16.94 3.21
N ASP A 88 5.52 -17.54 2.65
CA ASP A 88 6.87 -17.51 3.20
C ASP A 88 7.43 -16.07 3.20
N ARG A 89 7.18 -15.30 2.14
CA ARG A 89 7.54 -13.89 2.05
C ARG A 89 6.87 -13.08 3.15
N GLN A 90 5.56 -13.25 3.33
CA GLN A 90 4.79 -12.55 4.38
C GLN A 90 5.27 -12.92 5.78
N ASN A 91 5.56 -14.19 6.05
CA ASN A 91 6.07 -14.65 7.33
C ASN A 91 7.45 -14.05 7.65
N ASN A 92 8.34 -14.03 6.66
CA ASN A 92 9.66 -13.42 6.78
C ASN A 92 9.55 -11.90 7.05
N GLN A 93 8.70 -11.20 6.31
CA GLN A 93 8.44 -9.77 6.53
C GLN A 93 7.87 -9.51 7.93
N ALA A 94 6.90 -10.34 8.37
CA ALA A 94 6.30 -10.23 9.68
C ALA A 94 7.34 -10.38 10.80
N SER A 95 8.25 -11.34 10.66
CA SER A 95 9.33 -11.58 11.62
C SER A 95 10.33 -10.43 11.65
N THR A 96 10.73 -9.94 10.48
CA THR A 96 11.64 -8.80 10.31
C THR A 96 11.03 -7.52 10.88
N ASN A 97 9.78 -7.21 10.54
CA ASN A 97 9.09 -6.03 11.03
C ASN A 97 8.95 -6.06 12.55
N LYS A 98 8.62 -7.23 13.13
CA LYS A 98 8.51 -7.41 14.57
C LYS A 98 9.84 -7.11 15.27
N ALA A 99 10.93 -7.75 14.83
CA ALA A 99 12.25 -7.54 15.43
C ALA A 99 12.73 -6.08 15.30
N ASN A 100 12.57 -5.48 14.12
CA ASN A 100 12.94 -4.08 13.91
C ASN A 100 12.07 -3.12 14.73
N GLY A 101 10.78 -3.40 14.85
CA GLY A 101 9.85 -2.62 15.67
C GLY A 101 10.18 -2.67 17.14
N GLU A 102 10.47 -3.87 17.69
CA GLU A 102 10.89 -4.05 19.09
C GLU A 102 12.19 -3.30 19.38
N ASN A 103 13.17 -3.39 18.50
CA ASN A 103 14.42 -2.64 18.63
C ASN A 103 14.18 -1.13 18.59
N TYR A 104 13.40 -0.66 17.63
CA TYR A 104 13.06 0.77 17.50
C TYR A 104 12.39 1.30 18.77
N LEU A 105 11.40 0.58 19.30
CA LEU A 105 10.69 0.95 20.53
C LEU A 105 11.64 0.97 21.74
N ALA A 106 12.51 -0.04 21.86
CA ALA A 106 13.50 -0.11 22.94
C ALA A 106 14.48 1.07 22.93
N GLU A 107 14.92 1.49 21.75
CA GLU A 107 15.79 2.66 21.59
C GLU A 107 15.01 3.96 21.79
N ASN A 108 13.81 4.07 21.21
CA ASN A 108 13.05 5.32 21.20
C ASN A 108 12.60 5.77 22.58
N LYS A 109 12.24 4.82 23.47
CA LYS A 109 11.84 5.15 24.85
C LYS A 109 12.96 5.79 25.69
N THR A 110 14.22 5.63 25.26
CA THR A 110 15.37 6.24 25.95
C THR A 110 15.65 7.66 25.45
N LYS A 111 15.00 8.09 24.36
CA LYS A 111 15.19 9.44 23.78
C LYS A 111 14.48 10.47 24.65
N GLU A 112 15.12 11.62 24.79
CA GLU A 112 14.59 12.75 25.56
C GLU A 112 13.19 13.18 25.09
N GLY A 113 12.29 13.34 26.03
CA GLY A 113 10.93 13.83 25.83
C GLY A 113 9.92 12.73 25.42
N PHE A 114 10.34 11.50 25.22
CA PHE A 114 9.41 10.40 25.01
C PHE A 114 8.91 9.81 26.34
N THR A 115 7.63 9.48 26.36
CA THR A 115 6.95 8.76 27.44
C THR A 115 6.35 7.48 26.88
N GLU A 116 6.51 6.37 27.61
CA GLU A 116 5.91 5.08 27.29
C GLU A 116 4.70 4.82 28.20
N THR A 117 3.58 4.43 27.60
CA THR A 117 2.38 4.03 28.36
C THR A 117 2.43 2.55 28.74
N VAL A 118 1.48 2.10 29.58
CA VAL A 118 1.37 0.70 29.99
C VAL A 118 1.14 -0.25 28.80
N SER A 119 0.51 0.22 27.73
CA SER A 119 0.27 -0.55 26.50
C SER A 119 1.50 -0.67 25.59
N GLY A 120 2.59 0.07 25.89
CA GLY A 120 3.79 0.18 25.05
C GLY A 120 3.71 1.26 23.98
N LEU A 121 2.60 2.03 23.92
CA LEU A 121 2.53 3.22 23.08
C LEU A 121 3.57 4.23 23.58
N GLN A 122 4.32 4.84 22.67
CA GLN A 122 5.25 5.91 23.03
C GLN A 122 4.82 7.23 22.40
N TYR A 123 4.95 8.31 23.15
CA TYR A 123 4.59 9.64 22.64
C TYR A 123 5.55 10.72 23.12
N LYS A 124 5.65 11.77 22.33
CA LYS A 124 6.38 13.01 22.65
C LYS A 124 5.50 14.21 22.31
N VAL A 125 5.34 15.12 23.26
CA VAL A 125 4.67 16.39 23.05
C VAL A 125 5.62 17.33 22.32
N ILE A 126 5.33 17.68 21.07
CA ILE A 126 6.11 18.63 20.28
C ILE A 126 5.64 20.07 20.55
N THR A 127 4.32 20.25 20.57
CA THR A 127 3.69 21.53 20.93
C THR A 127 2.54 21.24 21.90
N ALA A 128 2.54 21.89 23.03
CA ALA A 128 1.45 21.81 23.98
C ALA A 128 0.25 22.62 23.50
N GLY A 129 -0.94 22.03 23.57
CA GLY A 129 -2.20 22.76 23.34
C GLY A 129 -2.74 23.37 24.62
N THR A 130 -3.68 24.27 24.47
CA THR A 130 -4.34 24.96 25.60
C THR A 130 -5.84 24.70 25.66
N GLY A 131 -6.40 24.02 24.67
CA GLY A 131 -7.83 23.72 24.60
C GLY A 131 -8.25 22.48 25.39
N GLU A 132 -9.49 22.07 25.21
CA GLU A 132 -10.08 20.90 25.87
C GLU A 132 -9.48 19.58 25.31
N LYS A 133 -9.62 18.52 26.09
CA LYS A 133 -9.28 17.15 25.66
C LYS A 133 -10.50 16.49 25.06
N PRO A 134 -10.38 15.77 23.94
CA PRO A 134 -11.47 14.98 23.42
C PRO A 134 -11.79 13.79 24.34
N SER A 135 -13.05 13.40 24.36
CA SER A 135 -13.46 12.12 24.93
C SER A 135 -13.21 10.99 23.92
N SER A 136 -13.28 9.75 24.35
CA SER A 136 -13.15 8.56 23.48
C SER A 136 -14.21 8.51 22.36
N ASN A 137 -15.34 9.21 22.50
CA ASN A 137 -16.42 9.22 21.50
C ASN A 137 -16.49 10.52 20.71
N SER A 138 -15.53 11.44 20.94
CA SER A 138 -15.52 12.72 20.24
C SER A 138 -15.18 12.55 18.75
N LYS A 139 -15.74 13.41 17.92
CA LYS A 139 -15.20 13.67 16.59
C LYS A 139 -14.14 14.74 16.70
N VAL A 140 -13.05 14.57 15.99
CA VAL A 140 -11.91 15.48 16.02
C VAL A 140 -11.46 15.85 14.62
N LEU A 141 -10.97 17.06 14.46
CA LEU A 141 -10.30 17.55 13.26
C LEU A 141 -8.80 17.49 13.50
N VAL A 142 -8.07 16.78 12.65
CA VAL A 142 -6.64 16.58 12.82
C VAL A 142 -5.87 16.77 11.51
N HIS A 143 -4.65 17.28 11.62
CA HIS A 143 -3.61 17.00 10.64
C HIS A 143 -2.72 15.87 11.13
N TYR A 144 -2.29 15.02 10.20
CA TYR A 144 -1.36 13.95 10.54
C TYR A 144 -0.46 13.55 9.38
N ARG A 145 0.65 12.93 9.74
CA ARG A 145 1.55 12.24 8.83
C ARG A 145 1.91 10.90 9.45
N GLY A 146 1.69 9.81 8.70
CA GLY A 146 2.03 8.45 9.09
C GLY A 146 3.22 7.92 8.30
N THR A 147 4.23 7.40 9.01
CA THR A 147 5.41 6.79 8.41
C THR A 147 5.75 5.46 9.05
N LEU A 148 6.43 4.58 8.32
CA LEU A 148 7.11 3.43 8.86
C LEU A 148 8.41 3.85 9.56
N ILE A 149 9.04 2.90 10.27
CA ILE A 149 10.32 3.14 10.98
C ILE A 149 11.49 3.47 10.05
N ASP A 150 11.41 3.10 8.78
CA ASP A 150 12.38 3.43 7.73
C ASP A 150 12.14 4.80 7.08
N GLY A 151 11.08 5.51 7.51
CA GLY A 151 10.69 6.82 6.99
C GLY A 151 9.74 6.79 5.80
N THR A 152 9.36 5.61 5.29
CA THR A 152 8.37 5.48 4.22
C THR A 152 7.04 6.05 4.67
N GLU A 153 6.55 7.09 4.00
CA GLU A 153 5.24 7.68 4.25
C GLU A 153 4.15 6.79 3.64
N PHE A 154 3.17 6.39 4.45
CA PHE A 154 2.06 5.59 3.99
C PHE A 154 0.74 6.36 3.94
N ASP A 155 0.61 7.44 4.70
CA ASP A 155 -0.56 8.31 4.67
C ASP A 155 -0.23 9.69 5.26
N SER A 156 -0.83 10.75 4.69
CA SER A 156 -0.63 12.13 5.15
C SER A 156 -1.80 13.02 4.76
N SER A 157 -2.40 13.68 5.74
CA SER A 157 -3.40 14.72 5.48
C SER A 157 -2.74 15.99 4.91
N TYR A 158 -1.47 16.23 5.22
CA TYR A 158 -0.73 17.36 4.65
C TYR A 158 -0.53 17.18 3.14
N ALA A 159 -0.26 15.94 2.68
CA ALA A 159 -0.13 15.63 1.26
C ALA A 159 -1.46 15.83 0.49
N ARG A 160 -2.60 15.67 1.17
CA ARG A 160 -3.94 15.96 0.62
C ARG A 160 -4.31 17.45 0.67
N GLY A 161 -3.57 18.26 1.43
CA GLY A 161 -3.78 19.69 1.54
C GLY A 161 -4.88 20.13 2.52
N GLU A 162 -5.54 19.18 3.22
CA GLU A 162 -6.64 19.49 4.15
C GLU A 162 -6.62 18.56 5.38
N PRO A 163 -7.07 19.07 6.56
CA PRO A 163 -7.23 18.24 7.75
C PRO A 163 -8.37 17.24 7.58
N VAL A 164 -8.37 16.20 8.40
CA VAL A 164 -9.36 15.11 8.34
C VAL A 164 -10.21 15.07 9.60
N GLU A 165 -11.52 14.93 9.41
CA GLU A 165 -12.45 14.65 10.50
C GLU A 165 -12.46 13.14 10.80
N LEU A 166 -12.25 12.77 12.05
CA LEU A 166 -12.19 11.39 12.53
C LEU A 166 -13.01 11.21 13.80
N ALA A 167 -13.67 10.06 13.93
CA ALA A 167 -14.24 9.64 15.20
C ALA A 167 -13.16 8.95 16.04
N ALA A 168 -12.92 9.45 17.25
CA ALA A 168 -11.81 8.98 18.11
C ALA A 168 -11.90 7.47 18.44
N ASN A 169 -13.08 6.87 18.36
CA ASN A 169 -13.30 5.43 18.60
C ASN A 169 -13.27 4.55 17.33
N GLN A 170 -13.04 5.14 16.14
CA GLN A 170 -13.04 4.43 14.86
C GLN A 170 -11.66 4.40 14.19
N VAL A 171 -10.62 4.71 14.93
CA VAL A 171 -9.23 4.69 14.48
C VAL A 171 -8.48 3.49 15.10
N ILE A 172 -7.20 3.29 14.76
CA ILE A 172 -6.37 2.25 15.37
C ILE A 172 -6.23 2.47 16.89
N LYS A 173 -5.99 1.39 17.65
CA LYS A 173 -5.96 1.42 19.10
C LYS A 173 -4.98 2.46 19.67
N GLY A 174 -3.80 2.61 19.05
CA GLY A 174 -2.83 3.61 19.46
C GLY A 174 -3.38 5.04 19.40
N TRP A 175 -4.18 5.36 18.40
CA TRP A 175 -4.85 6.65 18.30
C TRP A 175 -6.02 6.80 19.29
N GLN A 176 -6.79 5.72 19.51
CA GLN A 176 -7.86 5.70 20.52
C GLN A 176 -7.31 5.98 21.92
N GLU A 177 -6.08 5.54 22.21
CA GLU A 177 -5.39 5.82 23.46
C GLU A 177 -4.79 7.24 23.47
N THR A 178 -4.21 7.69 22.37
CA THR A 178 -3.52 8.99 22.27
C THR A 178 -4.46 10.17 22.30
N LEU A 179 -5.53 10.16 21.49
CA LEU A 179 -6.40 11.32 21.30
C LEU A 179 -6.98 11.86 22.61
N PRO A 180 -7.47 11.05 23.57
CA PRO A 180 -7.96 11.54 24.85
C PRO A 180 -6.87 12.12 25.77
N LEU A 181 -5.61 11.88 25.50
CA LEU A 181 -4.48 12.47 26.24
C LEU A 181 -4.11 13.85 25.71
N MET A 182 -4.33 14.09 24.41
CA MET A 182 -4.00 15.34 23.73
C MET A 182 -4.96 16.48 24.13
N THR A 183 -4.46 17.69 24.10
CA THR A 183 -5.27 18.91 24.21
C THR A 183 -5.43 19.56 22.85
N THR A 184 -6.57 20.16 22.55
CA THR A 184 -6.78 20.93 21.32
C THR A 184 -5.70 21.99 21.14
N GLY A 185 -5.16 22.12 19.93
CA GLY A 185 -4.02 22.95 19.57
C GLY A 185 -2.66 22.29 19.82
N SER A 186 -2.61 21.02 20.27
CA SER A 186 -1.34 20.33 20.48
C SER A 186 -0.86 19.58 19.25
N LYS A 187 0.46 19.39 19.17
CA LYS A 187 1.12 18.52 18.19
C LYS A 187 1.96 17.49 18.91
N TRP A 188 1.71 16.24 18.62
CA TRP A 188 2.39 15.10 19.22
C TRP A 188 3.04 14.24 18.15
N GLN A 189 4.16 13.62 18.52
CA GLN A 189 4.73 12.48 17.80
C GLN A 189 4.44 11.22 18.60
N ILE A 190 3.92 10.19 17.94
CA ILE A 190 3.64 8.91 18.58
C ILE A 190 4.32 7.77 17.83
N VAL A 191 4.73 6.75 18.57
CA VAL A 191 5.21 5.48 18.04
C VAL A 191 4.26 4.39 18.52
N VAL A 192 3.61 3.75 17.57
CA VAL A 192 2.54 2.79 17.79
C VAL A 192 3.08 1.38 17.55
N PRO A 193 3.21 0.53 18.60
CA PRO A 193 3.51 -0.89 18.42
C PRO A 193 2.48 -1.55 17.50
N SER A 194 2.88 -2.59 16.79
CA SER A 194 2.00 -3.25 15.80
C SER A 194 0.66 -3.72 16.38
N ASP A 195 0.63 -4.18 17.63
CA ASP A 195 -0.59 -4.68 18.31
C ASP A 195 -1.61 -3.56 18.60
N LEU A 196 -1.16 -2.31 18.64
CA LEU A 196 -2.00 -1.12 18.74
C LEU A 196 -2.27 -0.47 17.36
N GLY A 197 -1.67 -1.02 16.30
CA GLY A 197 -1.87 -0.64 14.90
C GLY A 197 -2.67 -1.68 14.13
N TYR A 198 -2.07 -2.25 13.09
CA TYR A 198 -2.71 -3.21 12.19
C TYR A 198 -2.30 -4.68 12.45
N GLY A 199 -1.46 -4.94 13.45
CA GLY A 199 -1.08 -6.28 13.91
C GLY A 199 -0.43 -7.15 12.85
N ALA A 200 -0.61 -8.48 13.01
CA ALA A 200 -0.02 -9.49 12.14
C ALA A 200 -0.59 -9.49 10.70
N ARG A 201 -1.71 -8.80 10.45
CA ARG A 201 -2.29 -8.71 9.10
C ARG A 201 -1.67 -7.57 8.28
N GLY A 202 -1.24 -6.48 8.94
CA GLY A 202 -0.95 -5.22 8.26
C GLY A 202 -2.22 -4.57 7.68
N ALA A 203 -2.06 -3.55 6.83
CA ALA A 203 -3.16 -2.86 6.14
C ALA A 203 -3.06 -2.95 4.60
N GLY A 204 -2.11 -3.71 4.09
CA GLY A 204 -1.78 -3.73 2.65
C GLY A 204 -0.96 -2.51 2.23
N GLY A 205 -0.56 -2.45 0.96
CA GLY A 205 0.33 -1.41 0.45
C GLY A 205 1.65 -1.35 1.22
N ALA A 206 2.01 -0.18 1.72
CA ALA A 206 3.25 0.01 2.48
C ALA A 206 3.21 -0.60 3.89
N ILE A 207 2.03 -0.80 4.50
CA ILE A 207 1.92 -1.30 5.88
C ILE A 207 1.85 -2.82 5.88
N GLY A 208 3.03 -3.43 5.96
CA GLY A 208 3.17 -4.88 6.08
C GLY A 208 2.77 -5.44 7.46
N PRO A 209 2.79 -6.78 7.60
CA PRO A 209 2.48 -7.46 8.86
C PRO A 209 3.46 -7.03 9.96
N ASN A 210 2.95 -6.87 11.19
CA ASN A 210 3.70 -6.48 12.40
C ASN A 210 4.49 -5.16 12.27
N ALA A 211 4.10 -4.26 11.38
CA ALA A 211 4.75 -2.96 11.23
C ALA A 211 4.49 -2.07 12.45
N THR A 212 5.55 -1.51 13.01
CA THR A 212 5.49 -0.40 13.98
C THR A 212 5.28 0.90 13.21
N LEU A 213 4.36 1.73 13.67
CA LEU A 213 3.94 2.94 12.96
C LEU A 213 4.36 4.18 13.74
N LEU A 214 4.79 5.20 13.01
CA LEU A 214 5.07 6.52 13.55
C LEU A 214 4.02 7.51 13.02
N PHE A 215 3.55 8.39 13.89
CA PHE A 215 2.67 9.48 13.47
C PHE A 215 3.11 10.79 14.09
N ASP A 216 3.08 11.83 13.29
CA ASP A 216 2.96 13.20 13.76
C ASP A 216 1.48 13.55 13.70
N ILE A 217 0.87 13.97 14.82
CA ILE A 217 -0.55 14.29 14.94
C ILE A 217 -0.69 15.71 15.47
N GLU A 218 -1.46 16.53 14.80
CA GLU A 218 -1.87 17.86 15.25
C GLU A 218 -3.39 17.85 15.48
N LEU A 219 -3.79 17.98 16.73
CA LEU A 219 -5.20 18.05 17.12
C LEU A 219 -5.68 19.50 17.00
N ILE A 220 -6.47 19.79 15.97
CA ILE A 220 -6.91 21.13 15.63
C ILE A 220 -8.15 21.51 16.44
N GLU A 221 -9.18 20.64 16.43
CA GLU A 221 -10.49 20.96 16.98
C GLU A 221 -11.24 19.70 17.43
N ILE A 222 -12.11 19.87 18.43
CA ILE A 222 -13.14 18.88 18.79
C ILE A 222 -14.43 19.32 18.12
N ILE A 223 -14.95 18.52 17.19
CA ILE A 223 -16.19 18.80 16.46
C ILE A 223 -17.38 18.49 17.37
N LYS A 224 -18.27 19.45 17.53
CA LYS A 224 -19.48 19.38 18.38
C LYS A 224 -20.67 18.82 17.62
#